data_917a0399de087425e253bbd6db1896d6
#
_entry.id   917a0399de087425e253bbd6db1896d6
#
_cell.length_a   1.000
_cell.length_b   1.000
_cell.length_c   1.000
_cell.angle_alpha   90.00
_cell.angle_beta   90.00
_cell.angle_gamma   90.00
#
_symmetry.space_group_name_H-M   'P 1'
#
loop_
_entity.id
_entity.type
_entity.pdbx_description
1 polymer ?
#
loop_
_entity_poly.entity_id
_entity_poly.type
_entity_poly.pdbx_seq_one_letter_code
_entity_poly.pdbx_strand_id
1 'polypeptide(L)'
;MDQVTLNRFKELLSVSSKTYQEDGMVEYISWVMESIPGVEYYTDEMNNIYATKKREGFNGYFPMFVAHTDTVHSLVPEIIVKEQTLPKPPTFGRNFDDTQYDVLKAYTPEGNPTGIGGDDKCGIFICLEMLRTLANVKVGLFVSEETGCHGSRKCDVKFLNDVGYIIQYDAPGNHLITETCSGVRLFEGKGEFIKRALPVIENTMGTTMELQAHPYTDVSQLKQKADVSCINISCGYYQMHTPNEFVVLDDVERAIRSGLNLVNEFGYEKQEYVYESPNYNYGGFFNLNDDWDDDFGDAIYDEGETIELTAHEVTVDWGGIVLKSKYTDDTLYLDEDEVAELYRVISEKFLDKWVK
;
A
#
# COMPACT_ATOMS: atom_id res chain seq x y z
N MET A 1 -0.08 15.25 -17.40
CA MET A 1 -0.86 15.90 -16.31
C MET A 1 -0.98 17.40 -16.59
N ASP A 2 -2.17 18.02 -16.43
CA ASP A 2 -2.28 19.50 -16.55
C ASP A 2 -1.71 20.22 -15.31
N GLN A 3 -1.45 21.52 -15.45
CA GLN A 3 -0.79 22.29 -14.39
C GLN A 3 -1.62 22.38 -13.08
N VAL A 4 -2.94 22.41 -13.18
CA VAL A 4 -3.82 22.48 -11.99
C VAL A 4 -3.74 21.18 -11.21
N THR A 5 -3.81 20.06 -11.90
CA THR A 5 -3.67 18.72 -11.34
C THR A 5 -2.28 18.49 -10.76
N LEU A 6 -1.23 18.92 -11.46
CA LEU A 6 0.15 18.84 -10.97
C LEU A 6 0.35 19.66 -9.68
N ASN A 7 -0.22 20.87 -9.61
CA ASN A 7 -0.11 21.69 -8.41
C ASN A 7 -0.80 21.03 -7.21
N ARG A 8 -2.00 20.46 -7.37
CA ARG A 8 -2.67 19.69 -6.29
C ARG A 8 -1.83 18.50 -5.84
N PHE A 9 -1.19 17.81 -6.77
CA PHE A 9 -0.33 16.69 -6.42
C PHE A 9 0.90 17.13 -5.63
N LYS A 10 1.56 18.22 -6.05
CA LYS A 10 2.71 18.79 -5.32
C LYS A 10 2.32 19.29 -3.92
N GLU A 11 1.13 19.86 -3.76
CA GLU A 11 0.59 20.25 -2.44
C GLU A 11 0.45 19.03 -1.53
N LEU A 12 -0.18 17.95 -1.99
CA LEU A 12 -0.28 16.70 -1.22
C LEU A 12 1.10 16.13 -0.86
N LEU A 13 2.01 16.06 -1.84
CA LEU A 13 3.37 15.54 -1.62
C LEU A 13 4.16 16.37 -0.61
N SER A 14 3.83 17.65 -0.44
CA SER A 14 4.48 18.54 0.53
C SER A 14 3.99 18.36 1.97
N VAL A 15 2.92 17.60 2.20
CA VAL A 15 2.43 17.30 3.54
C VAL A 15 3.30 16.21 4.16
N SER A 16 3.97 16.55 5.27
CA SER A 16 4.75 15.56 6.04
C SER A 16 3.82 14.63 6.81
N SER A 17 4.06 13.33 6.68
CA SER A 17 3.28 12.31 7.38
C SER A 17 4.21 11.17 7.78
N LYS A 18 4.08 10.70 9.00
CA LYS A 18 4.85 9.56 9.50
C LYS A 18 3.92 8.62 10.23
N THR A 19 4.16 7.32 10.18
CA THR A 19 3.40 6.33 10.95
C THR A 19 3.22 6.77 12.40
N TYR A 20 2.00 6.69 12.90
CA TYR A 20 1.52 7.18 14.20
C TYR A 20 1.55 8.72 14.40
N GLN A 21 1.80 9.49 13.35
CA GLN A 21 1.84 10.95 13.37
C GLN A 21 1.21 11.52 12.09
N GLU A 22 0.08 10.96 11.67
CA GLU A 22 -0.62 11.25 10.41
C GLU A 22 -1.63 12.40 10.52
N ASP A 23 -1.83 12.98 11.72
CA ASP A 23 -2.88 14.00 11.96
C ASP A 23 -2.88 15.12 10.91
N GLY A 24 -1.71 15.62 10.54
CA GLY A 24 -1.57 16.67 9.53
C GLY A 24 -2.02 16.22 8.13
N MET A 25 -1.79 14.96 7.76
CA MET A 25 -2.24 14.39 6.49
C MET A 25 -3.76 14.19 6.51
N VAL A 26 -4.29 13.65 7.60
CA VAL A 26 -5.74 13.45 7.78
C VAL A 26 -6.49 14.77 7.72
N GLU A 27 -5.96 15.83 8.36
CA GLU A 27 -6.53 17.19 8.31
C GLU A 27 -6.49 17.75 6.87
N TYR A 28 -5.36 17.63 6.19
CA TYR A 28 -5.22 18.09 4.80
C TYR A 28 -6.20 17.38 3.86
N ILE A 29 -6.30 16.05 3.95
CA ILE A 29 -7.21 15.26 3.13
C ILE A 29 -8.67 15.65 3.40
N SER A 30 -9.05 15.81 4.66
CA SER A 30 -10.38 16.25 5.06
C SER A 30 -10.73 17.59 4.45
N TRP A 31 -9.83 18.55 4.54
CA TRP A 31 -9.99 19.87 3.90
C TRP A 31 -10.16 19.76 2.37
N VAL A 32 -9.38 18.90 1.71
CA VAL A 32 -9.52 18.66 0.26
C VAL A 32 -10.88 18.07 -0.05
N MET A 33 -11.34 17.07 0.70
CA MET A 33 -12.63 16.39 0.48
C MET A 33 -13.81 17.35 0.64
N GLU A 34 -13.77 18.29 1.59
CA GLU A 34 -14.78 19.35 1.74
C GLU A 34 -14.92 20.22 0.49
N SER A 35 -13.84 20.37 -0.27
CA SER A 35 -13.82 21.15 -1.51
C SER A 35 -14.42 20.40 -2.71
N ILE A 36 -14.67 19.08 -2.61
CA ILE A 36 -15.18 18.25 -3.71
C ILE A 36 -16.71 18.15 -3.62
N PRO A 37 -17.46 18.69 -4.58
CA PRO A 37 -18.91 18.67 -4.53
C PRO A 37 -19.50 17.26 -4.49
N GLY A 38 -20.43 17.03 -3.57
CA GLY A 38 -21.18 15.77 -3.45
C GLY A 38 -20.41 14.65 -2.76
N VAL A 39 -19.27 14.93 -2.15
CA VAL A 39 -18.55 14.00 -1.28
C VAL A 39 -19.06 14.16 0.15
N GLU A 40 -19.42 13.04 0.75
CA GLU A 40 -19.69 12.89 2.17
C GLU A 40 -18.56 12.03 2.76
N TYR A 41 -17.98 12.43 3.90
CA TYR A 41 -16.93 11.67 4.55
C TYR A 41 -17.05 11.71 6.06
N TYR A 42 -16.40 10.76 6.72
CA TYR A 42 -16.22 10.73 8.18
C TYR A 42 -14.87 10.07 8.50
N THR A 43 -14.41 10.27 9.72
CA THR A 43 -13.26 9.57 10.29
C THR A 43 -13.72 8.65 11.43
N ASP A 44 -13.06 7.51 11.59
CA ASP A 44 -13.27 6.66 12.76
C ASP A 44 -12.32 7.04 13.91
N GLU A 45 -12.37 6.27 15.00
CA GLU A 45 -11.56 6.50 16.20
C GLU A 45 -10.06 6.36 15.99
N MET A 46 -9.65 5.69 14.91
CA MET A 46 -8.24 5.56 14.50
C MET A 46 -7.78 6.66 13.55
N ASN A 47 -8.66 7.58 13.14
CA ASN A 47 -8.46 8.55 12.09
C ASN A 47 -8.42 7.94 10.65
N ASN A 48 -8.90 6.71 10.45
CA ASN A 48 -9.18 6.26 9.09
C ASN A 48 -10.25 7.14 8.45
N ILE A 49 -10.12 7.45 7.18
CA ILE A 49 -11.06 8.31 6.44
C ILE A 49 -11.91 7.44 5.52
N TYR A 50 -13.23 7.63 5.57
CA TYR A 50 -14.20 6.97 4.70
C TYR A 50 -14.98 8.02 3.94
N ALA A 51 -14.88 8.02 2.61
CA ALA A 51 -15.55 8.98 1.77
C ALA A 51 -16.47 8.28 0.76
N THR A 52 -17.63 8.86 0.56
CA THR A 52 -18.61 8.39 -0.43
C THR A 52 -19.05 9.56 -1.30
N LYS A 53 -19.02 9.35 -2.61
CA LYS A 53 -19.72 10.20 -3.56
C LYS A 53 -20.82 9.39 -4.23
N LYS A 54 -22.05 9.86 -4.15
CA LYS A 54 -23.22 9.12 -4.62
C LYS A 54 -24.18 10.04 -5.36
N ARG A 55 -24.49 9.68 -6.58
CA ARG A 55 -25.54 10.37 -7.35
C ARG A 55 -26.94 9.94 -6.86
N GLU A 56 -27.87 10.87 -6.83
CA GLU A 56 -29.26 10.58 -6.50
C GLU A 56 -29.83 9.44 -7.36
N GLY A 57 -30.54 8.51 -6.71
CA GLY A 57 -31.12 7.32 -7.38
C GLY A 57 -30.15 6.20 -7.69
N PHE A 58 -28.88 6.31 -7.31
CA PHE A 58 -27.91 5.22 -7.48
C PHE A 58 -28.25 4.02 -6.58
N ASN A 59 -28.28 2.81 -7.17
CA ASN A 59 -28.61 1.55 -6.52
C ASN A 59 -27.67 0.39 -6.90
N GLY A 60 -26.54 0.69 -7.54
CA GLY A 60 -25.50 -0.28 -7.86
C GLY A 60 -24.51 -0.50 -6.72
N TYR A 61 -23.47 -1.30 -6.98
CA TYR A 61 -22.33 -1.46 -6.09
C TYR A 61 -21.25 -0.43 -6.41
N PHE A 62 -20.58 0.08 -5.38
CA PHE A 62 -19.53 1.08 -5.56
C PHE A 62 -18.20 0.44 -5.95
N PRO A 63 -17.45 0.99 -6.92
CA PRO A 63 -16.01 0.87 -6.94
C PRO A 63 -15.44 1.53 -5.69
N MET A 64 -14.51 0.86 -5.01
CA MET A 64 -13.81 1.43 -3.85
C MET A 64 -12.32 1.55 -4.16
N PHE A 65 -11.78 2.73 -3.91
CA PHE A 65 -10.35 2.99 -3.99
C PHE A 65 -9.76 3.15 -2.60
N VAL A 66 -8.52 2.66 -2.43
CA VAL A 66 -7.86 2.56 -1.13
C VAL A 66 -6.43 3.06 -1.21
N ALA A 67 -5.96 3.71 -0.15
CA ALA A 67 -4.58 4.12 0.05
C ALA A 67 -4.29 4.24 1.56
N HIS A 68 -3.01 4.39 1.93
CA HIS A 68 -2.65 4.71 3.30
C HIS A 68 -2.12 6.14 3.48
N THR A 69 -2.22 6.65 4.71
CA THR A 69 -1.93 8.07 5.01
C THR A 69 -0.57 8.29 5.61
N ASP A 70 0.06 7.26 6.13
CA ASP A 70 1.38 7.30 6.72
C ASP A 70 2.50 7.11 5.69
N THR A 71 3.71 7.40 6.09
CA THR A 71 4.95 7.10 5.40
C THR A 71 6.02 6.73 6.42
N VAL A 72 7.05 6.00 6.02
CA VAL A 72 8.21 5.70 6.88
C VAL A 72 9.09 6.92 7.17
N HIS A 73 8.91 8.01 6.43
CA HIS A 73 9.80 9.17 6.49
C HIS A 73 9.59 9.99 7.76
N SER A 74 10.70 10.46 8.34
CA SER A 74 10.65 11.36 9.50
C SER A 74 9.92 12.66 9.16
N LEU A 75 9.16 13.18 10.12
CA LEU A 75 8.51 14.46 9.97
C LEU A 75 9.57 15.57 9.77
N VAL A 76 9.34 16.40 8.78
CA VAL A 76 10.12 17.59 8.50
C VAL A 76 9.20 18.81 8.50
N PRO A 77 9.67 19.98 8.97
CA PRO A 77 8.83 21.17 9.06
C PRO A 77 8.30 21.68 7.73
N GLU A 78 9.04 21.44 6.65
CA GLU A 78 8.68 21.86 5.30
C GLU A 78 9.30 20.89 4.28
N ILE A 79 8.50 20.41 3.34
CA ILE A 79 8.92 19.62 2.20
C ILE A 79 8.86 20.48 0.93
N ILE A 80 9.99 20.64 0.25
CA ILE A 80 10.08 21.35 -1.03
C ILE A 80 10.06 20.34 -2.15
N VAL A 81 8.93 20.23 -2.86
CA VAL A 81 8.76 19.33 -4.01
C VAL A 81 9.29 20.01 -5.27
N LYS A 82 10.25 19.38 -5.95
CA LYS A 82 10.88 19.89 -7.18
C LYS A 82 10.63 18.96 -8.35
N GLU A 83 10.33 19.58 -9.50
CA GLU A 83 10.32 18.89 -10.79
C GLU A 83 11.75 18.70 -11.29
N GLN A 84 12.05 17.52 -11.79
CA GLN A 84 13.33 17.15 -12.40
C GLN A 84 13.09 16.22 -13.58
N THR A 85 14.07 16.10 -14.46
CA THR A 85 14.07 15.13 -15.52
C THR A 85 15.19 14.13 -15.26
N LEU A 86 14.83 12.85 -15.15
CA LEU A 86 15.75 11.77 -14.87
C LEU A 86 15.64 10.67 -15.95
N PRO A 87 16.72 9.92 -16.22
CA PRO A 87 16.59 8.67 -16.97
C PRO A 87 15.70 7.70 -16.18
N LYS A 88 14.88 6.92 -16.87
CA LYS A 88 14.02 5.92 -16.22
C LYS A 88 14.88 4.93 -15.44
N PRO A 89 14.55 4.67 -14.18
CA PRO A 89 15.21 3.62 -13.42
C PRO A 89 14.95 2.28 -14.11
N PRO A 90 15.94 1.37 -14.12
CA PRO A 90 15.72 0.03 -14.63
C PRO A 90 14.61 -0.63 -13.83
N THR A 91 13.49 -0.93 -14.46
CA THR A 91 12.53 -1.88 -13.92
C THR A 91 13.19 -3.25 -13.92
N PHE A 92 13.06 -4.00 -12.84
CA PHE A 92 13.68 -5.32 -12.68
C PHE A 92 13.57 -6.14 -13.97
N GLY A 93 14.71 -6.55 -14.55
CA GLY A 93 14.77 -7.43 -15.73
C GLY A 93 14.63 -6.77 -17.11
N ARG A 94 14.54 -5.44 -17.21
CA ARG A 94 14.50 -4.74 -18.51
C ARG A 94 15.76 -3.92 -18.74
N ASN A 95 16.20 -3.85 -20.02
CA ASN A 95 17.34 -3.05 -20.43
C ASN A 95 17.14 -1.57 -20.11
N PHE A 96 18.25 -0.87 -19.82
CA PHE A 96 18.29 0.58 -19.70
C PHE A 96 17.61 1.22 -20.91
N ASP A 97 16.59 2.01 -20.64
CA ASP A 97 15.94 2.89 -21.61
C ASP A 97 16.50 4.30 -21.38
N ASP A 98 17.10 4.90 -22.42
CA ASP A 98 17.62 6.27 -22.36
C ASP A 98 16.49 7.34 -22.34
N THR A 99 15.22 6.92 -22.26
CA THR A 99 14.06 7.81 -22.17
C THR A 99 14.14 8.63 -20.89
N GLN A 100 13.99 9.96 -21.05
CA GLN A 100 13.93 10.89 -19.94
C GLN A 100 12.50 10.96 -19.42
N TYR A 101 12.34 10.98 -18.08
CA TYR A 101 11.05 11.08 -17.41
C TYR A 101 11.02 12.30 -16.51
N ASP A 102 9.87 12.98 -16.51
CA ASP A 102 9.61 14.06 -15.58
C ASP A 102 9.21 13.46 -14.23
N VAL A 103 9.95 13.81 -13.21
CA VAL A 103 9.80 13.26 -11.86
C VAL A 103 9.63 14.38 -10.83
N LEU A 104 9.02 14.02 -9.71
CA LEU A 104 8.99 14.84 -8.51
C LEU A 104 9.92 14.23 -7.46
N LYS A 105 10.71 15.09 -6.81
CA LYS A 105 11.58 14.75 -5.67
C LYS A 105 11.38 15.75 -4.54
N ALA A 106 11.60 15.29 -3.33
CA ALA A 106 11.46 16.10 -2.12
C ALA A 106 12.80 16.50 -1.54
N TYR A 107 12.84 17.72 -0.98
CA TYR A 107 14.01 18.30 -0.35
C TYR A 107 13.62 19.06 0.92
N THR A 108 14.52 19.13 1.88
CA THR A 108 14.40 20.07 3.00
C THR A 108 14.69 21.50 2.52
N PRO A 109 14.38 22.54 3.31
CA PRO A 109 14.76 23.94 3.00
C PRO A 109 16.26 24.13 2.77
N GLU A 110 17.10 23.35 3.43
CA GLU A 110 18.57 23.36 3.28
C GLU A 110 19.04 22.70 1.98
N GLY A 111 18.11 22.05 1.24
CA GLY A 111 18.40 21.39 -0.03
C GLY A 111 18.85 19.94 0.08
N ASN A 112 18.75 19.32 1.25
CA ASN A 112 19.03 17.91 1.42
C ASN A 112 17.86 17.07 0.89
N PRO A 113 18.11 15.95 0.19
CA PRO A 113 17.06 15.02 -0.17
C PRO A 113 16.30 14.53 1.08
N THR A 114 14.97 14.46 0.97
CA THR A 114 14.09 13.81 1.95
C THR A 114 13.11 12.92 1.20
N GLY A 115 12.61 11.87 1.81
CA GLY A 115 11.62 11.01 1.16
C GLY A 115 10.38 11.81 0.77
N ILE A 116 9.91 11.61 -0.46
CA ILE A 116 8.73 12.31 -0.95
C ILE A 116 7.43 11.68 -0.42
N GLY A 117 7.52 10.39 0.02
CA GLY A 117 6.38 9.60 0.45
C GLY A 117 5.42 9.31 -0.72
N GLY A 118 5.98 8.97 -1.88
CA GLY A 118 5.20 8.48 -3.02
C GLY A 118 4.41 7.24 -2.65
N ASP A 119 4.97 6.44 -1.79
CA ASP A 119 4.39 5.40 -0.96
C ASP A 119 3.75 6.04 0.30
N ASP A 120 2.39 6.20 0.47
CA ASP A 120 1.39 5.98 -0.58
C ASP A 120 0.63 7.27 -0.94
N LYS A 121 1.31 8.43 -0.94
CA LYS A 121 0.68 9.69 -1.39
C LYS A 121 0.26 9.65 -2.86
N CYS A 122 0.86 8.76 -3.67
CA CYS A 122 0.39 8.50 -5.04
C CYS A 122 -1.01 7.87 -5.01
N GLY A 123 -1.24 6.85 -4.19
CA GLY A 123 -2.55 6.25 -4.00
C GLY A 123 -3.56 7.21 -3.42
N ILE A 124 -3.19 8.03 -2.41
CA ILE A 124 -4.06 9.09 -1.89
C ILE A 124 -4.48 10.04 -3.02
N PHE A 125 -3.53 10.49 -3.84
CA PHE A 125 -3.82 11.39 -4.95
C PHE A 125 -4.79 10.77 -5.96
N ILE A 126 -4.57 9.49 -6.31
CA ILE A 126 -5.47 8.74 -7.19
C ILE A 126 -6.86 8.66 -6.58
N CYS A 127 -7.01 8.33 -5.30
CA CYS A 127 -8.27 8.31 -4.57
C CYS A 127 -9.01 9.65 -4.65
N LEU A 128 -8.32 10.76 -4.43
CA LEU A 128 -8.89 12.11 -4.52
C LEU A 128 -9.33 12.47 -5.95
N GLU A 129 -8.57 12.08 -6.98
CA GLU A 129 -8.95 12.30 -8.37
C GLU A 129 -10.15 11.39 -8.80
N MET A 130 -10.30 10.18 -8.23
CA MET A 130 -11.50 9.37 -8.40
C MET A 130 -12.73 10.06 -7.78
N LEU A 131 -12.62 10.64 -6.58
CA LEU A 131 -13.70 11.43 -5.97
C LEU A 131 -14.06 12.67 -6.82
N ARG A 132 -13.10 13.31 -7.47
CA ARG A 132 -13.36 14.45 -8.37
C ARG A 132 -14.11 14.04 -9.64
N THR A 133 -13.73 12.90 -10.21
CA THR A 133 -14.11 12.50 -11.56
C THR A 133 -15.36 11.62 -11.61
N LEU A 134 -15.47 10.65 -10.71
CA LEU A 134 -16.56 9.68 -10.71
C LEU A 134 -17.82 10.23 -10.03
N ALA A 135 -18.98 9.80 -10.52
CA ALA A 135 -20.27 10.17 -9.95
C ALA A 135 -20.67 9.30 -8.76
N ASN A 136 -20.20 8.05 -8.75
CA ASN A 136 -20.44 7.08 -7.68
C ASN A 136 -19.14 6.35 -7.38
N VAL A 137 -18.61 6.55 -6.18
CA VAL A 137 -17.33 5.94 -5.74
C VAL A 137 -17.23 5.98 -4.23
N LYS A 138 -16.56 5.01 -3.65
CA LYS A 138 -16.11 5.01 -2.27
C LYS A 138 -14.58 5.10 -2.20
N VAL A 139 -14.10 5.76 -1.17
CA VAL A 139 -12.67 5.84 -0.86
C VAL A 139 -12.47 5.49 0.60
N GLY A 140 -11.49 4.64 0.89
CA GLY A 140 -10.99 4.36 2.23
C GLY A 140 -9.52 4.74 2.32
N LEU A 141 -9.16 5.59 3.28
CA LEU A 141 -7.77 5.96 3.53
C LEU A 141 -7.42 5.54 4.94
N PHE A 142 -6.39 4.72 5.09
CA PHE A 142 -6.07 4.05 6.33
C PHE A 142 -4.78 4.58 6.94
N VAL A 143 -4.74 4.63 8.26
CA VAL A 143 -3.55 5.03 9.02
C VAL A 143 -2.68 3.82 9.34
N SER A 144 -1.38 4.07 9.58
CA SER A 144 -0.43 3.09 10.15
C SER A 144 -0.37 1.78 9.36
N GLU A 145 -0.27 1.90 8.03
CA GLU A 145 -0.07 0.77 7.11
C GLU A 145 1.34 0.19 7.26
N GLU A 146 2.35 1.05 7.27
CA GLU A 146 3.79 0.77 7.23
C GLU A 146 4.30 -0.09 8.42
N THR A 147 3.48 -0.23 9.45
CA THR A 147 3.77 -1.05 10.63
C THR A 147 2.81 -2.22 10.78
N GLY A 148 2.13 -2.61 9.70
CA GLY A 148 1.29 -3.80 9.65
C GLY A 148 -0.20 -3.54 9.46
N CYS A 149 -0.59 -2.53 8.70
CA CYS A 149 -1.97 -2.25 8.28
C CYS A 149 -2.93 -2.05 9.45
N HIS A 150 -2.51 -1.37 10.53
CA HIS A 150 -3.31 -1.24 11.76
C HIS A 150 -4.66 -0.58 11.52
N GLY A 151 -4.72 0.45 10.66
CA GLY A 151 -5.95 1.13 10.30
C GLY A 151 -6.95 0.22 9.60
N SER A 152 -6.54 -0.44 8.52
CA SER A 152 -7.43 -1.30 7.74
C SER A 152 -7.82 -2.59 8.46
N ARG A 153 -7.02 -3.08 9.40
CA ARG A 153 -7.41 -4.18 10.31
C ARG A 153 -8.65 -3.83 11.13
N LYS A 154 -8.81 -2.58 11.52
CA LYS A 154 -9.94 -2.08 12.32
C LYS A 154 -10.96 -1.30 11.48
N CYS A 155 -10.95 -1.46 10.15
CA CYS A 155 -11.85 -0.72 9.27
C CYS A 155 -13.34 -0.92 9.62
N ASP A 156 -14.15 0.11 9.36
CA ASP A 156 -15.61 -0.01 9.45
C ASP A 156 -16.14 -0.98 8.38
N VAL A 157 -16.41 -2.22 8.80
CA VAL A 157 -16.92 -3.27 7.91
C VAL A 157 -18.26 -2.89 7.27
N LYS A 158 -19.09 -2.05 7.92
CA LYS A 158 -20.37 -1.60 7.35
C LYS A 158 -20.15 -0.74 6.10
N PHE A 159 -19.02 -0.03 6.03
CA PHE A 159 -18.66 0.74 4.85
C PHE A 159 -18.46 -0.14 3.61
N LEU A 160 -18.12 -1.43 3.78
CA LEU A 160 -17.86 -2.38 2.71
C LEU A 160 -19.12 -3.04 2.13
N ASN A 161 -20.30 -2.93 2.79
CA ASN A 161 -21.49 -3.71 2.46
C ASN A 161 -22.00 -3.55 1.01
N ASP A 162 -21.83 -2.39 0.41
CA ASP A 162 -22.29 -2.06 -0.95
C ASP A 162 -21.12 -1.81 -1.92
N VAL A 163 -19.92 -2.30 -1.57
CA VAL A 163 -18.74 -2.27 -2.42
C VAL A 163 -18.79 -3.42 -3.43
N GLY A 164 -18.51 -3.13 -4.68
CA GLY A 164 -18.49 -4.12 -5.77
C GLY A 164 -17.13 -4.74 -6.03
N TYR A 165 -16.08 -3.97 -5.85
CA TYR A 165 -14.68 -4.37 -5.96
C TYR A 165 -13.79 -3.29 -5.34
N ILE A 166 -12.55 -3.67 -4.99
CA ILE A 166 -11.60 -2.78 -4.30
C ILE A 166 -10.31 -2.67 -5.10
N ILE A 167 -9.86 -1.44 -5.32
CA ILE A 167 -8.62 -1.13 -6.03
C ILE A 167 -7.72 -0.31 -5.10
N GLN A 168 -6.50 -0.78 -4.89
CA GLN A 168 -5.43 -0.04 -4.23
C GLN A 168 -4.33 0.26 -5.25
N TYR A 169 -3.71 1.42 -5.13
CA TYR A 169 -2.54 1.83 -5.89
C TYR A 169 -1.39 2.05 -4.91
N ASP A 170 -0.78 0.96 -4.50
CA ASP A 170 0.25 0.92 -3.47
C ASP A 170 1.26 -0.20 -3.82
N ALA A 171 1.81 -0.10 -5.03
CA ALA A 171 2.91 -0.92 -5.47
C ALA A 171 3.93 -0.06 -6.24
N PRO A 172 5.24 -0.30 -6.05
CA PRO A 172 6.27 0.51 -6.70
C PRO A 172 6.30 0.33 -8.21
N GLY A 173 6.87 1.31 -8.90
CA GLY A 173 7.05 1.24 -10.34
C GLY A 173 5.75 1.42 -11.13
N ASN A 174 5.66 0.75 -12.28
CA ASN A 174 4.52 0.89 -13.18
C ASN A 174 4.07 -0.44 -13.83
N HIS A 175 4.53 -1.58 -13.32
CA HIS A 175 4.34 -2.87 -13.99
C HIS A 175 3.92 -4.02 -13.06
N LEU A 176 3.62 -3.75 -11.81
CA LEU A 176 3.29 -4.78 -10.83
C LEU A 176 1.79 -4.82 -10.52
N ILE A 177 1.27 -6.03 -10.34
CA ILE A 177 -0.04 -6.32 -9.78
C ILE A 177 0.15 -7.31 -8.65
N THR A 178 -0.34 -6.99 -7.47
CA THR A 178 -0.36 -7.93 -6.34
C THR A 178 -1.48 -8.93 -6.50
N GLU A 179 -1.15 -10.21 -6.63
CA GLU A 179 -2.10 -11.33 -6.68
C GLU A 179 -2.39 -11.90 -5.29
N THR A 180 -1.36 -11.99 -4.45
CA THR A 180 -1.45 -12.51 -3.08
C THR A 180 -0.72 -11.58 -2.13
N CYS A 181 -1.23 -11.46 -0.92
CA CYS A 181 -0.63 -10.64 0.12
C CYS A 181 -0.74 -11.36 1.46
N SER A 182 0.40 -11.62 2.12
CA SER A 182 0.44 -12.41 3.37
C SER A 182 -0.38 -13.71 3.31
N GLY A 183 -0.32 -14.41 2.18
CA GLY A 183 -1.10 -15.63 1.95
C GLY A 183 -2.58 -15.41 1.58
N VAL A 184 -3.08 -14.19 1.65
CA VAL A 184 -4.45 -13.82 1.22
C VAL A 184 -4.45 -13.60 -0.29
N ARG A 185 -5.25 -14.38 -1.02
CA ARG A 185 -5.45 -14.19 -2.45
C ARG A 185 -6.47 -13.08 -2.69
N LEU A 186 -6.08 -12.04 -3.41
CA LEU A 186 -6.90 -10.84 -3.60
C LEU A 186 -8.04 -11.02 -4.62
N PHE A 187 -7.83 -11.87 -5.63
CA PHE A 187 -8.81 -12.21 -6.66
C PHE A 187 -8.61 -13.67 -7.09
N GLU A 188 -9.62 -14.27 -7.73
CA GLU A 188 -9.49 -15.60 -8.28
C GLU A 188 -8.43 -15.64 -9.38
N GLY A 189 -7.36 -16.42 -9.18
CA GLY A 189 -6.32 -16.63 -10.18
C GLY A 189 -6.90 -17.23 -11.45
N LYS A 190 -6.75 -16.59 -12.61
CA LYS A 190 -7.38 -16.93 -13.88
C LYS A 190 -8.92 -16.79 -13.90
N GLY A 191 -9.51 -16.15 -12.89
CA GLY A 191 -10.93 -15.81 -12.84
C GLY A 191 -11.30 -14.69 -13.82
N GLU A 192 -12.60 -14.42 -13.96
CA GLU A 192 -13.11 -13.41 -14.90
C GLU A 192 -12.67 -12.00 -14.53
N PHE A 193 -12.51 -11.69 -13.24
CA PHE A 193 -12.06 -10.37 -12.81
C PHE A 193 -10.69 -10.03 -13.40
N ILE A 194 -9.68 -10.88 -13.19
CA ILE A 194 -8.32 -10.58 -13.69
C ILE A 194 -8.20 -10.69 -15.22
N LYS A 195 -8.95 -11.58 -15.85
CA LYS A 195 -8.98 -11.67 -17.32
C LYS A 195 -9.49 -10.39 -17.98
N ARG A 196 -10.42 -9.69 -17.33
CA ARG A 196 -10.96 -8.40 -17.79
C ARG A 196 -10.08 -7.23 -17.35
N ALA A 197 -9.58 -7.24 -16.11
CA ALA A 197 -8.75 -6.16 -15.56
C ALA A 197 -7.39 -6.05 -16.24
N LEU A 198 -6.70 -7.18 -16.44
CA LEU A 198 -5.31 -7.19 -16.91
C LEU A 198 -5.11 -6.47 -18.26
N PRO A 199 -5.91 -6.75 -19.32
CA PRO A 199 -5.77 -6.02 -20.59
C PRO A 199 -6.04 -4.52 -20.48
N VAL A 200 -6.97 -4.12 -19.60
CA VAL A 200 -7.28 -2.70 -19.35
C VAL A 200 -6.09 -2.01 -18.70
N ILE A 201 -5.50 -2.64 -17.70
CA ILE A 201 -4.34 -2.11 -16.99
C ILE A 201 -3.14 -2.03 -17.95
N GLU A 202 -2.78 -3.12 -18.62
CA GLU A 202 -1.63 -3.17 -19.55
C GLU A 202 -1.75 -2.13 -20.67
N ASN A 203 -2.92 -2.01 -21.29
CA ASN A 203 -3.14 -1.00 -22.33
C ASN A 203 -3.00 0.42 -21.80
N THR A 204 -3.41 0.67 -20.56
CA THR A 204 -3.37 2.02 -19.98
C THR A 204 -1.99 2.36 -19.45
N MET A 205 -1.37 1.43 -18.74
CA MET A 205 0.00 1.59 -18.22
C MET A 205 1.06 1.57 -19.33
N GLY A 206 0.71 0.97 -20.49
CA GLY A 206 1.61 0.88 -21.65
C GLY A 206 2.77 -0.10 -21.42
N THR A 207 2.59 -1.08 -20.55
CA THR A 207 3.57 -2.12 -20.21
C THR A 207 2.87 -3.42 -19.86
N THR A 208 3.57 -4.54 -20.02
CA THR A 208 3.11 -5.83 -19.52
C THR A 208 3.17 -5.82 -18.00
N MET A 209 2.11 -6.28 -17.36
CA MET A 209 2.04 -6.36 -15.91
C MET A 209 2.58 -7.70 -15.41
N GLU A 210 3.27 -7.66 -14.29
CA GLU A 210 3.77 -8.83 -13.56
C GLU A 210 2.91 -9.08 -12.32
N LEU A 211 2.36 -10.28 -12.22
CA LEU A 211 1.61 -10.72 -11.04
C LEU A 211 2.60 -11.20 -9.98
N GLN A 212 2.51 -10.64 -8.77
CA GLN A 212 3.42 -10.98 -7.69
C GLN A 212 2.73 -11.16 -6.33
N ALA A 213 3.46 -11.73 -5.39
CA ALA A 213 3.10 -11.70 -3.98
C ALA A 213 3.68 -10.43 -3.33
N HIS A 214 2.95 -9.87 -2.36
CA HIS A 214 3.38 -8.75 -1.55
C HIS A 214 3.35 -9.14 -0.06
N PRO A 215 4.25 -8.65 0.79
CA PRO A 215 4.27 -9.01 2.20
C PRO A 215 2.99 -8.59 2.93
N TYR A 216 2.58 -7.33 2.84
CA TYR A 216 1.31 -6.84 3.39
C TYR A 216 0.88 -5.56 2.64
N THR A 217 -0.41 -5.28 2.64
CA THR A 217 -1.02 -4.04 2.16
C THR A 217 -2.48 -3.98 2.64
N ASP A 218 -3.06 -2.81 2.79
CA ASP A 218 -4.41 -2.60 3.33
C ASP A 218 -5.49 -3.43 2.63
N VAL A 219 -5.40 -3.54 1.30
CA VAL A 219 -6.38 -4.28 0.53
C VAL A 219 -6.47 -5.76 0.94
N SER A 220 -5.42 -6.34 1.51
CA SER A 220 -5.45 -7.71 2.04
C SER A 220 -6.31 -7.83 3.30
N GLN A 221 -6.30 -6.81 4.14
CA GLN A 221 -7.15 -6.73 5.33
C GLN A 221 -8.62 -6.56 4.96
N LEU A 222 -8.89 -5.74 3.93
CA LEU A 222 -10.24 -5.54 3.40
C LEU A 222 -10.77 -6.79 2.72
N LYS A 223 -9.92 -7.51 1.97
CA LYS A 223 -10.28 -8.77 1.30
C LYS A 223 -10.82 -9.82 2.26
N GLN A 224 -10.28 -9.88 3.46
CA GLN A 224 -10.73 -10.83 4.49
C GLN A 224 -12.11 -10.48 5.07
N LYS A 225 -12.61 -9.26 4.81
CA LYS A 225 -13.87 -8.72 5.33
C LYS A 225 -14.92 -8.45 4.25
N ALA A 226 -14.53 -8.53 2.97
CA ALA A 226 -15.39 -8.26 1.83
C ALA A 226 -15.36 -9.40 0.82
N ASP A 227 -16.54 -9.92 0.45
CA ASP A 227 -16.71 -10.99 -0.54
C ASP A 227 -16.64 -10.45 -1.97
N VAL A 228 -15.60 -9.66 -2.27
CA VAL A 228 -15.37 -9.08 -3.59
C VAL A 228 -13.92 -9.24 -4.01
N SER A 229 -13.67 -9.18 -5.30
CA SER A 229 -12.31 -9.13 -5.85
C SER A 229 -11.64 -7.82 -5.46
N CYS A 230 -10.38 -7.93 -5.04
CA CYS A 230 -9.51 -6.81 -4.69
C CYS A 230 -8.27 -6.85 -5.57
N ILE A 231 -7.61 -5.72 -5.79
CA ILE A 231 -6.38 -5.64 -6.57
C ILE A 231 -5.50 -4.50 -6.04
N ASN A 232 -4.19 -4.71 -6.00
CA ASN A 232 -3.20 -3.65 -5.76
C ASN A 232 -2.29 -3.52 -6.99
N ILE A 233 -2.03 -2.29 -7.43
CA ILE A 233 -1.39 -1.97 -8.71
C ILE A 233 -0.30 -0.92 -8.49
N SER A 234 0.77 -1.00 -9.27
CA SER A 234 1.83 0.04 -9.31
C SER A 234 1.28 1.41 -9.64
N CYS A 235 1.83 2.45 -9.01
CA CYS A 235 1.36 3.83 -9.19
C CYS A 235 2.43 4.89 -9.47
N GLY A 236 3.68 4.49 -9.70
CA GLY A 236 4.71 5.41 -10.23
C GLY A 236 5.65 6.00 -9.20
N TYR A 237 5.73 5.47 -7.97
CA TYR A 237 6.81 5.80 -7.04
C TYR A 237 7.96 4.82 -7.17
N TYR A 238 9.17 5.28 -6.88
CA TYR A 238 10.42 4.54 -7.05
C TYR A 238 11.39 4.85 -5.91
N GLN A 239 12.23 3.89 -5.56
CA GLN A 239 13.18 3.98 -4.44
C GLN A 239 12.47 4.29 -3.12
N MET A 240 11.29 3.64 -2.92
CA MET A 240 10.51 3.78 -1.70
C MET A 240 11.36 3.54 -0.45
N HIS A 241 10.94 4.10 0.67
CA HIS A 241 11.59 3.98 1.97
C HIS A 241 13.03 4.55 2.02
N THR A 242 13.40 5.40 1.05
CA THR A 242 14.70 6.06 1.04
C THR A 242 14.57 7.59 0.91
N PRO A 243 15.56 8.37 1.36
CA PRO A 243 15.57 9.82 1.11
C PRO A 243 15.62 10.20 -0.38
N ASN A 244 15.95 9.24 -1.26
CA ASN A 244 16.03 9.44 -2.70
C ASN A 244 14.75 9.06 -3.45
N GLU A 245 13.70 8.68 -2.74
CA GLU A 245 12.41 8.37 -3.30
C GLU A 245 11.92 9.46 -4.26
N PHE A 246 11.34 9.06 -5.37
CA PHE A 246 10.81 9.95 -6.39
C PHE A 246 9.57 9.37 -7.06
N VAL A 247 8.80 10.24 -7.70
CA VAL A 247 7.58 9.90 -8.40
C VAL A 247 7.69 10.26 -9.87
N VAL A 248 7.35 9.33 -10.77
CA VAL A 248 7.29 9.55 -12.22
C VAL A 248 5.90 10.05 -12.60
N LEU A 249 5.81 11.28 -13.11
CA LEU A 249 4.52 11.94 -13.38
C LEU A 249 3.65 11.20 -14.40
N ASP A 250 4.26 10.65 -15.46
CA ASP A 250 3.52 9.91 -16.50
C ASP A 250 2.95 8.59 -15.95
N ASP A 251 3.67 7.92 -15.06
CA ASP A 251 3.21 6.67 -14.46
C ASP A 251 2.02 6.91 -13.52
N VAL A 252 2.05 7.98 -12.71
CA VAL A 252 0.89 8.37 -11.86
C VAL A 252 -0.31 8.76 -12.72
N GLU A 253 -0.12 9.51 -13.79
CA GLU A 253 -1.21 9.87 -14.70
C GLU A 253 -1.82 8.63 -15.37
N ARG A 254 -1.01 7.66 -15.73
CA ARG A 254 -1.47 6.37 -16.27
C ARG A 254 -2.21 5.57 -15.21
N ALA A 255 -1.76 5.57 -13.96
CA ALA A 255 -2.45 4.92 -12.85
C ALA A 255 -3.84 5.52 -12.62
N ILE A 256 -3.99 6.86 -12.63
CA ILE A 256 -5.30 7.52 -12.56
C ILE A 256 -6.20 7.05 -13.72
N ARG A 257 -5.68 7.06 -14.96
CA ARG A 257 -6.45 6.61 -16.12
C ARG A 257 -6.81 5.12 -16.04
N SER A 258 -5.92 4.30 -15.50
CA SER A 258 -6.20 2.86 -15.33
C SER A 258 -7.34 2.64 -14.34
N GLY A 259 -7.39 3.38 -13.24
CA GLY A 259 -8.52 3.36 -12.30
C GLY A 259 -9.85 3.73 -12.95
N LEU A 260 -9.88 4.82 -13.73
CA LEU A 260 -11.07 5.23 -14.47
C LEU A 260 -11.50 4.18 -15.51
N ASN A 261 -10.54 3.58 -16.22
CA ASN A 261 -10.82 2.56 -17.22
C ASN A 261 -11.31 1.24 -16.59
N LEU A 262 -10.81 0.88 -15.40
CA LEU A 262 -11.33 -0.26 -14.64
C LEU A 262 -12.79 -0.03 -14.19
N VAL A 263 -13.13 1.20 -13.78
CA VAL A 263 -14.51 1.54 -13.45
C VAL A 263 -15.40 1.49 -14.71
N ASN A 264 -14.91 1.92 -15.87
CA ASN A 264 -15.63 1.78 -17.13
C ASN A 264 -15.83 0.31 -17.52
N GLU A 265 -14.85 -0.55 -17.26
CA GLU A 265 -14.91 -1.99 -17.57
C GLU A 265 -15.88 -2.75 -16.67
N PHE A 266 -15.81 -2.53 -15.35
CA PHE A 266 -16.61 -3.27 -14.38
C PHE A 266 -17.94 -2.61 -14.05
N GLY A 267 -18.06 -1.32 -14.31
CA GLY A 267 -19.24 -0.54 -13.96
C GLY A 267 -19.50 -0.54 -12.45
N TYR A 268 -20.76 -0.70 -12.13
CA TYR A 268 -21.26 -0.71 -10.74
C TYR A 268 -21.81 -2.10 -10.37
N GLU A 269 -21.13 -3.14 -10.82
CA GLU A 269 -21.48 -4.54 -10.59
C GLU A 269 -20.57 -5.15 -9.50
N LYS A 270 -21.10 -6.11 -8.75
CA LYS A 270 -20.32 -6.86 -7.77
C LYS A 270 -19.41 -7.86 -8.49
N GLN A 271 -18.12 -7.76 -8.27
CA GLN A 271 -17.11 -8.72 -8.71
C GLN A 271 -16.86 -9.72 -7.57
N GLU A 272 -17.80 -10.66 -7.40
CA GLU A 272 -17.81 -11.57 -6.26
C GLU A 272 -16.59 -12.47 -6.24
N TYR A 273 -15.94 -12.54 -5.10
CA TYR A 273 -14.89 -13.50 -4.81
C TYR A 273 -14.78 -13.68 -3.30
N VAL A 274 -15.20 -14.84 -2.81
CA VAL A 274 -15.06 -15.22 -1.40
C VAL A 274 -13.68 -15.82 -1.19
N TYR A 275 -12.91 -15.25 -0.30
CA TYR A 275 -11.64 -15.84 0.11
C TYR A 275 -11.91 -16.88 1.18
N GLU A 276 -11.64 -18.13 0.87
CA GLU A 276 -11.64 -19.21 1.85
C GLU A 276 -10.20 -19.35 2.39
N SER A 277 -10.01 -19.03 3.66
CA SER A 277 -8.74 -19.32 4.32
C SER A 277 -8.41 -20.80 4.16
N PRO A 278 -7.21 -21.18 3.70
CA PRO A 278 -6.83 -22.58 3.65
C PRO A 278 -7.02 -23.19 5.04
N ASN A 279 -7.87 -24.20 5.13
CA ASN A 279 -8.01 -25.01 6.35
C ASN A 279 -6.69 -25.76 6.58
N TYR A 280 -5.69 -25.09 7.12
CA TYR A 280 -4.59 -25.79 7.76
C TYR A 280 -5.13 -26.36 9.06
N ASN A 281 -5.53 -27.66 9.01
CA ASN A 281 -5.72 -28.48 10.19
C ASN A 281 -4.37 -28.69 10.89
N TYR A 282 -3.77 -27.63 11.40
CA TYR A 282 -2.86 -27.73 12.50
C TYR A 282 -3.73 -27.91 13.74
N GLY A 283 -3.76 -29.15 14.26
CA GLY A 283 -4.42 -29.44 15.52
C GLY A 283 -3.82 -28.54 16.61
N GLY A 284 -4.59 -27.62 17.07
CA GLY A 284 -4.30 -26.82 18.26
C GLY A 284 -4.22 -25.31 18.02
N PHE A 285 -5.20 -24.62 18.54
CA PHE A 285 -5.19 -23.22 18.94
C PHE A 285 -5.09 -22.14 17.83
N PHE A 286 -6.23 -21.79 17.24
CA PHE A 286 -6.67 -20.39 17.11
C PHE A 286 -8.15 -20.40 16.75
N ASN A 287 -8.98 -20.07 17.72
CA ASN A 287 -10.42 -19.88 17.55
C ASN A 287 -10.61 -18.39 17.18
N LEU A 288 -10.91 -18.10 15.91
CA LEU A 288 -11.10 -16.73 15.39
C LEU A 288 -12.45 -16.09 15.78
N ASN A 289 -13.12 -16.59 16.82
CA ASN A 289 -14.43 -16.11 17.27
C ASN A 289 -14.43 -15.56 18.70
N ASP A 290 -13.30 -15.15 19.23
CA ASP A 290 -13.31 -14.48 20.52
C ASP A 290 -13.33 -12.96 20.34
N ASP A 291 -14.41 -12.35 20.83
CA ASP A 291 -14.57 -10.92 21.05
C ASP A 291 -13.33 -10.39 21.79
N TRP A 292 -12.60 -9.49 21.15
CA TRP A 292 -11.51 -8.79 21.80
C TRP A 292 -12.09 -7.65 22.64
N ASP A 293 -12.35 -7.96 23.90
CA ASP A 293 -12.59 -6.94 24.92
C ASP A 293 -11.28 -6.20 25.21
N ASP A 294 -11.40 -4.86 25.24
CA ASP A 294 -10.36 -3.91 25.60
C ASP A 294 -9.80 -4.20 27.01
N ASP A 295 -8.66 -4.86 27.10
CA ASP A 295 -7.81 -4.78 28.28
C ASP A 295 -6.33 -4.88 27.85
N PHE A 296 -5.71 -3.72 27.58
CA PHE A 296 -4.26 -3.61 27.40
C PHE A 296 -3.56 -3.68 28.75
N GLY A 297 -3.61 -4.84 29.37
CA GLY A 297 -2.80 -5.20 30.50
C GLY A 297 -1.91 -6.39 30.12
N ASP A 298 -0.61 -6.17 30.13
CA ASP A 298 0.48 -7.12 29.98
C ASP A 298 0.57 -7.84 28.63
N ALA A 299 1.52 -7.37 27.80
CA ALA A 299 1.95 -8.01 26.57
C ALA A 299 2.25 -9.48 26.81
N ILE A 300 1.37 -10.36 26.36
CA ILE A 300 1.73 -11.76 26.12
C ILE A 300 2.58 -11.72 24.86
N TYR A 301 3.89 -11.84 25.03
CA TYR A 301 4.80 -12.11 23.93
C TYR A 301 4.35 -13.43 23.30
N ASP A 302 3.81 -13.34 22.07
CA ASP A 302 3.64 -14.52 21.24
C ASP A 302 5.04 -15.12 21.05
N GLU A 303 5.21 -16.39 21.44
CA GLU A 303 6.49 -17.05 21.31
C GLU A 303 6.77 -17.24 19.81
N GLY A 304 7.58 -16.32 19.23
CA GLY A 304 7.99 -16.38 17.84
C GLY A 304 8.62 -17.72 17.50
N GLU A 305 8.66 -18.06 16.22
CA GLU A 305 9.25 -19.32 15.75
C GLU A 305 10.73 -19.35 16.11
N THR A 306 11.14 -20.35 16.92
CA THR A 306 12.54 -20.49 17.35
C THR A 306 13.24 -21.54 16.50
N ILE A 307 14.32 -21.14 15.85
CA ILE A 307 15.19 -22.01 15.05
C ILE A 307 16.48 -22.26 15.82
N GLU A 308 16.79 -23.53 16.09
CA GLU A 308 18.03 -23.89 16.73
C GLU A 308 19.18 -23.95 15.72
N LEU A 309 20.18 -23.09 15.90
CA LEU A 309 21.45 -23.17 15.21
C LEU A 309 22.51 -23.83 16.11
N THR A 310 23.64 -24.20 15.55
CA THR A 310 24.73 -24.90 16.27
C THR A 310 25.23 -24.10 17.49
N ALA A 311 25.32 -22.79 17.39
CA ALA A 311 25.86 -21.90 18.42
C ALA A 311 24.85 -20.88 18.99
N HIS A 312 23.69 -20.71 18.37
CA HIS A 312 22.70 -19.69 18.74
C HIS A 312 21.29 -20.26 18.64
N GLU A 313 20.41 -19.74 19.46
CA GLU A 313 18.96 -19.77 19.24
C GLU A 313 18.56 -18.53 18.45
N VAL A 314 17.74 -18.70 17.44
CA VAL A 314 17.20 -17.61 16.61
C VAL A 314 15.72 -17.57 16.84
N THR A 315 15.20 -16.50 17.41
CA THR A 315 13.76 -16.25 17.54
C THR A 315 13.38 -15.16 16.57
N VAL A 316 12.39 -15.43 15.72
CA VAL A 316 11.85 -14.46 14.77
C VAL A 316 10.47 -14.08 15.29
N ASP A 317 10.27 -12.82 15.55
CA ASP A 317 8.99 -12.24 15.94
C ASP A 317 8.61 -11.06 15.03
N TRP A 318 7.50 -10.39 15.34
CA TRP A 318 6.98 -9.28 14.56
C TRP A 318 7.83 -8.01 14.55
N GLY A 319 8.84 -7.94 15.41
CA GLY A 319 9.73 -6.78 15.54
C GLY A 319 11.14 -7.03 15.05
N GLY A 320 11.50 -8.24 14.62
CA GLY A 320 12.84 -8.54 14.17
C GLY A 320 13.33 -9.95 14.48
N ILE A 321 14.65 -10.08 14.60
CA ILE A 321 15.33 -11.35 14.92
C ILE A 321 16.12 -11.19 16.21
N VAL A 322 15.90 -12.11 17.13
CA VAL A 322 16.71 -12.24 18.35
C VAL A 322 17.67 -13.42 18.19
N LEU A 323 18.96 -13.14 18.28
CA LEU A 323 20.02 -14.14 18.28
C LEU A 323 20.57 -14.28 19.71
N LYS A 324 20.30 -15.40 20.36
CA LYS A 324 20.83 -15.70 21.69
C LYS A 324 21.98 -16.72 21.62
N SER A 325 23.10 -16.37 22.18
CA SER A 325 24.23 -17.29 22.26
C SER A 325 23.93 -18.48 23.21
N LYS A 326 24.24 -19.70 22.76
CA LYS A 326 24.15 -20.91 23.62
C LYS A 326 25.34 -21.05 24.60
N TYR A 327 26.37 -20.24 24.47
CA TYR A 327 27.62 -20.37 25.21
C TYR A 327 27.95 -19.16 26.09
N THR A 328 27.28 -18.04 25.87
CA THR A 328 27.44 -16.79 26.63
C THR A 328 26.05 -16.21 26.94
N ASP A 329 25.99 -15.24 27.86
CA ASP A 329 24.73 -14.54 28.13
C ASP A 329 24.43 -13.41 27.09
N ASP A 330 25.17 -13.39 25.98
CA ASP A 330 25.02 -12.38 24.95
C ASP A 330 23.75 -12.63 24.12
N THR A 331 22.98 -11.58 23.96
CA THR A 331 21.82 -11.56 23.10
C THR A 331 21.97 -10.39 22.14
N LEU A 332 21.80 -10.65 20.84
CA LEU A 332 21.77 -9.64 19.79
C LEU A 332 20.32 -9.54 19.29
N TYR A 333 19.78 -8.35 19.31
CA TYR A 333 18.51 -8.02 18.67
C TYR A 333 18.81 -7.31 17.36
N LEU A 334 18.19 -7.75 16.28
CA LEU A 334 18.24 -7.11 14.97
C LEU A 334 16.80 -6.68 14.63
N ASP A 335 16.61 -5.39 14.44
CA ASP A 335 15.35 -4.87 13.94
C ASP A 335 15.14 -5.20 12.45
N GLU A 336 13.99 -4.85 11.89
CA GLU A 336 13.64 -5.16 10.51
C GLU A 336 14.63 -4.58 9.49
N ASP A 337 15.16 -3.39 9.74
CA ASP A 337 16.13 -2.73 8.86
C ASP A 337 17.49 -3.45 8.89
N GLU A 338 17.94 -3.84 10.07
CA GLU A 338 19.17 -4.60 10.26
C GLU A 338 19.06 -6.02 9.67
N VAL A 339 17.89 -6.64 9.77
CA VAL A 339 17.59 -7.94 9.13
C VAL A 339 17.62 -7.81 7.62
N ALA A 340 17.01 -6.76 7.05
CA ALA A 340 17.02 -6.51 5.61
C ALA A 340 18.45 -6.26 5.10
N GLU A 341 19.26 -5.50 5.82
CA GLU A 341 20.67 -5.25 5.48
C GLU A 341 21.50 -6.53 5.58
N LEU A 342 21.29 -7.33 6.63
CA LEU A 342 21.97 -8.62 6.79
C LEU A 342 21.59 -9.58 5.64
N TYR A 343 20.32 -9.65 5.26
CA TYR A 343 19.86 -10.45 4.14
C TYR A 343 20.49 -9.98 2.82
N ARG A 344 20.55 -8.67 2.58
CA ARG A 344 21.21 -8.08 1.41
C ARG A 344 22.68 -8.49 1.35
N VAL A 345 23.42 -8.34 2.45
CA VAL A 345 24.86 -8.69 2.52
C VAL A 345 25.07 -10.19 2.30
N ILE A 346 24.23 -11.04 2.89
CA ILE A 346 24.30 -12.50 2.71
C ILE A 346 24.00 -12.87 1.25
N SER A 347 22.95 -12.28 0.66
CA SER A 347 22.57 -12.53 -0.71
C SER A 347 23.67 -12.14 -1.70
N GLU A 348 24.26 -10.97 -1.56
CA GLU A 348 25.34 -10.49 -2.43
C GLU A 348 26.66 -11.29 -2.30
N LYS A 349 26.95 -11.76 -1.08
CA LYS A 349 28.27 -12.38 -0.82
C LYS A 349 28.28 -13.91 -0.85
N PHE A 350 27.14 -14.54 -0.64
CA PHE A 350 27.10 -15.99 -0.40
C PHE A 350 26.15 -16.75 -1.33
N LEU A 351 25.02 -16.20 -1.75
CA LEU A 351 24.05 -16.93 -2.60
C LEU A 351 24.64 -17.29 -3.98
N ASP A 352 25.44 -16.44 -4.60
CA ASP A 352 26.13 -16.73 -5.87
C ASP A 352 27.13 -17.91 -5.78
N LYS A 353 27.51 -18.33 -4.57
CA LYS A 353 28.43 -19.44 -4.34
C LYS A 353 27.75 -20.78 -4.07
N TRP A 354 26.43 -20.77 -3.80
CA TRP A 354 25.68 -21.97 -3.40
C TRP A 354 24.73 -22.48 -4.49
N VAL A 355 24.60 -21.76 -5.61
CA VAL A 355 23.79 -22.11 -6.79
C VAL A 355 24.69 -22.68 -7.91
N LYS A 356 25.74 -23.40 -7.57
CA LYS A 356 26.53 -24.18 -8.53
C LYS A 356 26.46 -25.66 -8.22
#